data_95584e2aabe5fd7d2bf67df4c7ce34ed
#
_entry.id   95584e2aabe5fd7d2bf67df4c7ce34ed
#
_cell.length_a   1.000
_cell.length_b   1.000
_cell.length_c   1.000
_cell.angle_alpha   90.00
_cell.angle_beta   90.00
_cell.angle_gamma   90.00
#
_symmetry.space_group_name_H-M   'P 1'
#
loop_
_entity.id
_entity.type
_entity.pdbx_description
1 polymer ?
#
loop_
_entity_poly.entity_id
_entity_poly.type
_entity_poly.pdbx_seq_one_letter_code
_entity_poly.pdbx_strand_id
1 'polypeptide(L)'
;MEYYKLKISLKKYEEKLNRTILFERYSNLDELVYLIFLMFNLTPCSSYKFKDYNKIYECEINMLTEEYLDNDCPKVDTWLTTIDQLDLIKNKFLMIYNGIRQYKFIIEVLEKVELEEEYPYGIIIDGNGTGVVKEEIKLYKSYLNEKPQPLEIINGVPPHLNLDPFDLDNCNEKIKEELPKIRKASYAILF
;
A
#
# COMPACT_ATOMS: atom_id res chain seq x y z
N MET A 1 16.48 -12.39 12.30
CA MET A 1 15.09 -11.94 12.28
C MET A 1 14.29 -12.62 11.17
N GLU A 2 12.98 -12.80 11.36
CA GLU A 2 12.10 -13.44 10.37
C GLU A 2 11.37 -12.39 9.52
N TYR A 3 11.36 -12.60 8.20
CA TYR A 3 10.71 -11.71 7.23
C TYR A 3 9.79 -12.50 6.29
N TYR A 4 8.79 -11.81 5.77
CA TYR A 4 8.09 -12.22 4.57
C TYR A 4 8.71 -11.55 3.36
N LYS A 5 9.04 -12.32 2.34
CA LYS A 5 9.30 -11.79 1.01
C LYS A 5 7.97 -11.63 0.29
N LEU A 6 7.60 -10.38 0.03
CA LEU A 6 6.33 -10.02 -0.58
C LEU A 6 6.57 -9.45 -1.98
N LYS A 7 5.72 -9.84 -2.94
CA LYS A 7 5.57 -9.13 -4.21
C LYS A 7 4.29 -8.30 -4.15
N ILE A 8 4.41 -6.99 -4.32
CA ILE A 8 3.31 -6.02 -4.29
C ILE A 8 3.20 -5.40 -5.67
N SER A 9 2.04 -5.55 -6.30
CA SER A 9 1.83 -5.15 -7.69
C SER A 9 0.55 -4.34 -7.85
N LEU A 10 0.60 -3.27 -8.64
CA LEU A 10 -0.62 -2.54 -9.01
C LEU A 10 -1.46 -3.41 -9.95
N LYS A 11 -2.71 -3.70 -9.56
CA LYS A 11 -3.65 -4.49 -10.37
C LYS A 11 -3.86 -3.85 -11.75
N LYS A 12 -3.79 -4.64 -12.81
CA LYS A 12 -3.77 -4.31 -14.25
C LYS A 12 -2.40 -3.87 -14.79
N TYR A 13 -1.41 -3.64 -13.93
CA TYR A 13 -0.07 -3.21 -14.31
C TYR A 13 1.01 -4.04 -13.60
N GLU A 14 0.71 -5.31 -13.27
CA GLU A 14 1.49 -6.17 -12.37
C GLU A 14 2.96 -6.29 -12.81
N GLU A 15 3.20 -6.39 -14.13
CA GLU A 15 4.56 -6.49 -14.66
C GLU A 15 5.29 -5.14 -14.80
N LYS A 16 4.53 -4.06 -14.87
CA LYS A 16 5.06 -2.71 -15.12
C LYS A 16 5.23 -1.88 -13.86
N LEU A 17 4.44 -2.16 -12.83
CA LEU A 17 4.47 -1.43 -11.58
C LEU A 17 4.33 -2.39 -10.40
N ASN A 18 5.47 -2.79 -9.87
CA ASN A 18 5.57 -3.73 -8.75
C ASN A 18 6.78 -3.46 -7.87
N ARG A 19 6.78 -4.05 -6.67
CA ARG A 19 7.90 -4.09 -5.72
C ARG A 19 8.01 -5.48 -5.12
N THR A 20 9.23 -5.95 -4.94
CA THR A 20 9.55 -7.09 -4.09
C THR A 20 10.23 -6.56 -2.84
N ILE A 21 9.69 -6.90 -1.67
CA ILE A 21 10.16 -6.39 -0.39
C ILE A 21 10.43 -7.51 0.59
N LEU A 22 11.28 -7.26 1.56
CA LEU A 22 11.36 -8.00 2.81
C LEU A 22 10.60 -7.20 3.87
N PHE A 23 9.56 -7.78 4.43
CA PHE A 23 8.69 -7.17 5.44
C PHE A 23 8.75 -7.98 6.72
N GLU A 24 9.01 -7.33 7.85
CA GLU A 24 9.16 -8.02 9.13
C GLU A 24 7.90 -8.80 9.48
N ARG A 25 8.07 -10.07 9.90
CA ARG A 25 6.97 -11.01 10.13
C ARG A 25 5.95 -10.51 11.15
N TYR A 26 6.43 -9.87 12.21
CA TYR A 26 5.59 -9.44 13.33
C TYR A 26 5.08 -8.01 13.20
N SER A 27 5.43 -7.33 12.13
CA SER A 27 4.86 -6.02 11.80
C SER A 27 3.38 -6.14 11.41
N ASN A 28 2.60 -5.13 11.79
CA ASN A 28 1.17 -5.10 11.51
C ASN A 28 0.85 -4.58 10.09
N LEU A 29 -0.42 -4.71 9.69
CA LEU A 29 -0.85 -4.31 8.35
C LEU A 29 -0.79 -2.80 8.12
N ASP A 30 -0.92 -1.96 9.16
CA ASP A 30 -0.77 -0.51 9.02
C ASP A 30 0.66 -0.13 8.61
N GLU A 31 1.66 -0.81 9.16
CA GLU A 31 3.05 -0.59 8.78
C GLU A 31 3.29 -0.96 7.31
N LEU A 32 2.66 -2.04 6.84
CA LEU A 32 2.68 -2.40 5.43
C LEU A 32 2.02 -1.35 4.54
N VAL A 33 0.91 -0.75 4.99
CA VAL A 33 0.24 0.35 4.27
C VAL A 33 1.16 1.55 4.09
N TYR A 34 1.81 2.01 5.16
CA TYR A 34 2.71 3.16 5.07
C TYR A 34 3.90 2.88 4.16
N LEU A 35 4.43 1.65 4.19
CA LEU A 35 5.47 1.23 3.28
C LEU A 35 4.98 1.29 1.82
N ILE A 36 3.77 0.81 1.53
CA ILE A 36 3.15 0.88 0.20
C ILE A 36 2.97 2.34 -0.23
N PHE A 37 2.53 3.23 0.65
CA PHE A 37 2.41 4.66 0.32
C PHE A 37 3.74 5.26 -0.13
N LEU A 38 4.83 4.96 0.58
CA LEU A 38 6.15 5.47 0.26
C LEU A 38 6.70 4.91 -1.05
N MET A 39 6.61 3.56 -1.25
CA MET A 39 7.21 2.90 -2.43
C MET A 39 6.48 3.19 -3.73
N PHE A 40 5.20 3.55 -3.69
CA PHE A 40 4.41 3.86 -4.90
C PHE A 40 4.08 5.35 -5.02
N ASN A 41 4.69 6.22 -4.21
CA ASN A 41 4.43 7.66 -4.16
C ASN A 41 2.95 8.03 -3.93
N LEU A 42 2.21 7.22 -3.19
CA LEU A 42 0.84 7.53 -2.82
C LEU A 42 0.79 8.65 -1.78
N THR A 43 -0.28 9.42 -1.79
CA THR A 43 -0.55 10.38 -0.72
C THR A 43 -1.09 9.62 0.48
N PRO A 44 -0.52 9.77 1.69
CA PRO A 44 -1.08 9.16 2.89
C PRO A 44 -2.55 9.54 3.06
N CYS A 45 -3.40 8.56 3.28
CA CYS A 45 -4.82 8.75 3.52
C CYS A 45 -5.30 7.74 4.56
N SER A 46 -6.41 8.05 5.21
CA SER A 46 -7.04 7.17 6.19
C SER A 46 -7.96 6.12 5.58
N SER A 47 -8.27 6.24 4.30
CA SER A 47 -9.22 5.34 3.63
C SER A 47 -8.50 4.28 2.82
N TYR A 48 -8.14 3.20 3.48
CA TYR A 48 -7.58 1.98 2.88
C TYR A 48 -8.17 0.76 3.56
N LYS A 49 -8.14 -0.38 2.86
CA LYS A 49 -8.53 -1.66 3.42
C LYS A 49 -7.76 -2.81 2.79
N PHE A 50 -7.52 -3.85 3.56
CA PHE A 50 -7.11 -5.14 3.04
C PHE A 50 -8.32 -6.07 2.94
N LYS A 51 -8.24 -6.98 2.01
CA LYS A 51 -9.22 -8.04 1.84
C LYS A 51 -8.48 -9.35 1.58
N ASP A 52 -8.67 -10.30 2.46
CA ASP A 52 -8.37 -11.70 2.21
C ASP A 52 -9.60 -12.44 1.69
N TYR A 53 -9.68 -13.75 1.86
CA TYR A 53 -10.82 -14.54 1.40
C TYR A 53 -12.10 -14.25 2.17
N ASN A 54 -12.03 -14.12 3.50
CA ASN A 54 -13.19 -14.15 4.39
C ASN A 54 -13.41 -12.84 5.17
N LYS A 55 -12.42 -11.94 5.19
CA LYS A 55 -12.43 -10.76 6.08
C LYS A 55 -12.00 -9.49 5.38
N ILE A 56 -12.42 -8.37 5.94
CA ILE A 56 -11.95 -7.03 5.61
C ILE A 56 -11.18 -6.49 6.81
N TYR A 57 -10.00 -5.95 6.56
CA TYR A 57 -9.14 -5.35 7.57
C TYR A 57 -9.04 -3.85 7.27
N GLU A 58 -9.39 -3.03 8.23
CA GLU A 58 -9.46 -1.57 8.10
C GLU A 58 -8.85 -0.91 9.33
N CYS A 59 -8.41 0.34 9.23
CA CYS A 59 -8.03 1.13 10.39
C CYS A 59 -9.24 1.37 11.29
N GLU A 60 -9.07 1.32 12.61
CA GLU A 60 -10.13 1.54 13.60
C GLU A 60 -10.91 2.84 13.37
N ILE A 61 -10.21 3.93 13.01
CA ILE A 61 -10.85 5.22 12.70
C ILE A 61 -11.86 5.07 11.56
N ASN A 62 -11.56 4.29 10.54
CA ASN A 62 -12.48 4.03 9.44
C ASN A 62 -13.69 3.20 9.88
N MET A 63 -13.50 2.28 10.82
CA MET A 63 -14.59 1.47 11.36
C MET A 63 -15.61 2.30 12.16
N LEU A 64 -15.18 3.41 12.76
CA LEU A 64 -16.05 4.29 13.54
C LEU A 64 -16.81 5.33 12.71
N THR A 65 -16.32 5.68 11.53
CA THR A 65 -16.82 6.82 10.74
C THR A 65 -17.74 6.44 9.58
N GLU A 66 -17.77 5.20 9.15
CA GLU A 66 -18.64 4.75 8.08
C GLU A 66 -19.87 4.04 8.62
N GLU A 67 -21.07 4.50 8.26
CA GLU A 67 -22.32 3.73 8.37
C GLU A 67 -22.22 2.55 7.38
N TYR A 68 -21.74 1.41 7.85
CA TYR A 68 -21.49 0.27 7.02
C TYR A 68 -22.76 -0.52 6.73
N LEU A 69 -23.16 -0.49 5.47
CA LEU A 69 -24.28 -1.26 4.92
C LEU A 69 -23.88 -2.71 4.56
N ASP A 70 -22.61 -3.09 4.66
CA ASP A 70 -22.14 -4.44 4.29
C ASP A 70 -21.91 -5.28 5.55
N ASN A 71 -23.02 -5.80 6.09
CA ASN A 71 -23.05 -6.57 7.35
C ASN A 71 -22.52 -8.01 7.22
N ASP A 72 -22.17 -8.47 6.01
CA ASP A 72 -21.88 -9.88 5.76
C ASP A 72 -20.39 -10.24 5.89
N CYS A 73 -19.49 -9.29 6.05
CA CYS A 73 -18.07 -9.56 6.15
C CYS A 73 -17.47 -9.04 7.47
N PRO A 74 -16.89 -9.92 8.31
CA PRO A 74 -16.26 -9.50 9.55
C PRO A 74 -15.16 -8.46 9.31
N LYS A 75 -15.16 -7.38 10.08
CA LYS A 75 -14.14 -6.33 10.05
C LYS A 75 -13.14 -6.54 11.17
N VAL A 76 -11.88 -6.35 10.87
CA VAL A 76 -10.77 -6.52 11.82
C VAL A 76 -9.83 -5.31 11.71
N ASP A 77 -9.29 -4.89 12.85
CA ASP A 77 -8.36 -3.76 12.90
C ASP A 77 -6.99 -4.13 12.30
N THR A 78 -6.54 -3.34 11.33
CA THR A 78 -5.24 -3.50 10.68
C THR A 78 -4.07 -3.31 11.63
N TRP A 79 -4.21 -2.47 12.65
CA TRP A 79 -3.20 -2.23 13.66
C TRP A 79 -2.92 -3.46 14.54
N LEU A 80 -3.94 -4.27 14.80
CA LEU A 80 -3.85 -5.48 15.60
C LEU A 80 -3.56 -6.74 14.77
N THR A 81 -3.41 -6.61 13.46
CA THR A 81 -3.32 -7.75 12.54
C THR A 81 -1.97 -7.83 11.86
N THR A 82 -1.35 -9.01 11.89
CA THR A 82 -0.14 -9.36 11.12
C THR A 82 -0.48 -10.23 9.91
N ILE A 83 0.49 -10.42 8.99
CA ILE A 83 0.28 -11.28 7.81
C ILE A 83 -0.02 -12.74 8.20
N ASP A 84 0.53 -13.24 9.30
CA ASP A 84 0.27 -14.61 9.77
C ASP A 84 -1.22 -14.88 10.13
N GLN A 85 -2.00 -13.83 10.37
CA GLN A 85 -3.40 -13.91 10.77
C GLN A 85 -4.37 -13.82 9.59
N LEU A 86 -3.85 -13.61 8.36
CA LEU A 86 -4.66 -13.54 7.16
C LEU A 86 -5.01 -14.93 6.63
N ASP A 87 -6.24 -15.06 6.13
CA ASP A 87 -6.71 -16.26 5.42
C ASP A 87 -6.39 -16.15 3.93
N LEU A 88 -5.19 -16.58 3.56
CA LEU A 88 -4.64 -16.37 2.23
C LEU A 88 -5.08 -17.42 1.23
N ILE A 89 -5.72 -16.99 0.12
CA ILE A 89 -5.91 -17.86 -1.05
C ILE A 89 -4.69 -17.74 -1.97
N LYS A 90 -4.03 -18.88 -2.22
CA LYS A 90 -2.84 -18.94 -3.08
C LYS A 90 -1.77 -17.93 -2.65
N ASN A 91 -1.59 -17.75 -1.35
CA ASN A 91 -0.66 -16.80 -0.74
C ASN A 91 -0.88 -15.32 -1.18
N LYS A 92 -2.12 -14.95 -1.51
CA LYS A 92 -2.45 -13.59 -2.00
C LYS A 92 -3.55 -12.94 -1.20
N PHE A 93 -3.44 -11.62 -1.06
CA PHE A 93 -4.48 -10.75 -0.55
C PHE A 93 -4.49 -9.42 -1.31
N LEU A 94 -5.53 -8.63 -1.12
CA LEU A 94 -5.74 -7.40 -1.85
C LEU A 94 -5.71 -6.21 -0.89
N MET A 95 -4.93 -5.18 -1.24
CA MET A 95 -5.06 -3.86 -0.62
C MET A 95 -5.84 -2.94 -1.55
N ILE A 96 -6.82 -2.24 -1.01
CA ILE A 96 -7.59 -1.21 -1.70
C ILE A 96 -7.25 0.13 -1.06
N TYR A 97 -6.67 1.02 -1.82
CA TYR A 97 -6.39 2.40 -1.46
C TYR A 97 -7.51 3.28 -2.02
N ASN A 98 -8.14 4.08 -1.17
CA ASN A 98 -9.23 4.99 -1.52
C ASN A 98 -8.82 6.45 -1.28
N GLY A 99 -7.75 6.89 -1.94
CA GLY A 99 -7.38 8.31 -1.97
C GLY A 99 -8.21 9.08 -3.00
N ILE A 100 -7.60 10.05 -3.66
CA ILE A 100 -8.22 10.81 -4.76
C ILE A 100 -8.69 9.86 -5.88
N ARG A 101 -7.92 8.79 -6.12
CA ARG A 101 -8.28 7.69 -7.01
C ARG A 101 -8.21 6.38 -6.24
N GLN A 102 -9.03 5.42 -6.65
CA GLN A 102 -8.95 4.08 -6.11
C GLN A 102 -7.85 3.28 -6.83
N TYR A 103 -6.88 2.80 -6.06
CA TYR A 103 -5.89 1.83 -6.52
C TYR A 103 -6.08 0.48 -5.82
N LYS A 104 -5.81 -0.60 -6.53
CA LYS A 104 -5.88 -1.96 -6.00
C LYS A 104 -4.52 -2.60 -6.16
N PHE A 105 -3.91 -3.00 -5.05
CA PHE A 105 -2.64 -3.70 -5.03
C PHE A 105 -2.86 -5.16 -4.70
N ILE A 106 -2.28 -6.04 -5.50
CA ILE A 106 -2.19 -7.46 -5.21
C ILE A 106 -0.92 -7.67 -4.42
N ILE A 107 -1.03 -8.28 -3.25
CA ILE A 107 0.09 -8.61 -2.38
C ILE A 107 0.19 -10.13 -2.35
N GLU A 108 1.34 -10.65 -2.78
CA GLU A 108 1.66 -12.06 -2.83
C GLU A 108 2.79 -12.37 -1.86
N VAL A 109 2.54 -13.31 -0.95
CA VAL A 109 3.56 -13.85 -0.05
C VAL A 109 4.35 -14.91 -0.82
N LEU A 110 5.61 -14.62 -1.15
CA LEU A 110 6.46 -15.52 -1.93
C LEU A 110 7.08 -16.58 -1.03
N GLU A 111 7.74 -16.17 0.05
CA GLU A 111 8.42 -17.05 0.99
C GLU A 111 8.62 -16.39 2.36
N LYS A 112 8.94 -17.21 3.37
CA LYS A 112 9.47 -16.74 4.66
C LYS A 112 10.99 -16.90 4.63
N VAL A 113 11.70 -15.88 5.10
CA VAL A 113 13.16 -15.86 5.14
C VAL A 113 13.67 -15.46 6.52
N GLU A 114 14.79 -16.03 6.94
CA GLU A 114 15.52 -15.62 8.14
C GLU A 114 16.80 -14.93 7.72
N LEU A 115 17.07 -13.75 8.28
CA LEU A 115 18.26 -12.97 8.01
C LEU A 115 18.95 -12.57 9.30
N GLU A 116 20.27 -12.48 9.27
CA GLU A 116 21.09 -11.94 10.36
C GLU A 116 20.97 -10.41 10.43
N GLU A 117 20.86 -9.77 9.26
CA GLU A 117 20.71 -8.33 9.14
C GLU A 117 19.29 -7.88 9.47
N GLU A 118 19.19 -6.75 10.18
CA GLU A 118 17.92 -6.20 10.64
C GLU A 118 17.44 -5.06 9.74
N TYR A 119 16.21 -5.20 9.25
CA TYR A 119 15.49 -4.17 8.48
C TYR A 119 14.20 -3.80 9.19
N PRO A 120 14.25 -2.96 10.25
CA PRO A 120 13.12 -2.72 11.15
C PRO A 120 11.92 -2.05 10.47
N TYR A 121 12.09 -1.56 9.25
CA TYR A 121 11.03 -0.94 8.46
C TYR A 121 10.76 -1.71 7.15
N GLY A 122 11.34 -2.91 7.01
CA GLY A 122 11.40 -3.59 5.74
C GLY A 122 12.40 -2.97 4.77
N ILE A 123 12.65 -3.65 3.67
CA ILE A 123 13.54 -3.18 2.60
C ILE A 123 13.00 -3.63 1.25
N ILE A 124 13.11 -2.77 0.24
CA ILE A 124 12.81 -3.13 -1.15
C ILE A 124 14.05 -3.79 -1.74
N ILE A 125 13.88 -4.95 -2.36
CA ILE A 125 14.97 -5.73 -2.98
C ILE A 125 14.88 -5.76 -4.51
N ASP A 126 13.70 -5.43 -5.08
CA ASP A 126 13.48 -5.40 -6.53
C ASP A 126 12.21 -4.59 -6.85
N GLY A 127 12.08 -4.09 -8.10
CA GLY A 127 10.87 -3.41 -8.53
C GLY A 127 10.91 -2.84 -9.93
N ASN A 128 9.73 -2.54 -10.48
CA ASN A 128 9.53 -1.90 -11.76
C ASN A 128 8.58 -0.69 -11.63
N GLY A 129 8.81 0.32 -12.47
CA GLY A 129 8.03 1.55 -12.53
C GLY A 129 8.20 2.46 -11.31
N THR A 130 8.12 3.76 -11.48
CA THR A 130 8.34 4.71 -10.38
C THR A 130 7.17 4.79 -9.40
N GLY A 131 5.92 4.72 -9.89
CA GLY A 131 4.73 4.80 -9.03
C GLY A 131 3.66 5.76 -9.54
N VAL A 132 2.97 6.41 -8.61
CA VAL A 132 1.92 7.39 -8.91
C VAL A 132 2.54 8.79 -9.03
N VAL A 133 2.07 9.58 -10.00
CA VAL A 133 2.52 10.97 -10.20
C VAL A 133 1.92 11.86 -9.12
N LYS A 134 2.75 12.56 -8.35
CA LYS A 134 2.33 13.42 -7.22
C LYS A 134 1.45 14.63 -7.60
N GLU A 135 1.26 14.92 -8.88
CA GLU A 135 0.45 16.07 -9.34
C GLU A 135 -1.07 15.90 -9.18
N GLU A 136 -1.53 14.75 -8.69
CA GLU A 136 -2.96 14.46 -8.52
C GLU A 136 -3.74 15.52 -7.71
N ILE A 137 -3.12 16.19 -6.74
CA ILE A 137 -3.80 17.21 -5.93
C ILE A 137 -4.19 18.45 -6.76
N LYS A 138 -3.36 18.84 -7.72
CA LYS A 138 -3.67 19.96 -8.63
C LYS A 138 -4.74 19.58 -9.65
N LEU A 139 -4.65 18.37 -10.20
CA LEU A 139 -5.66 17.83 -11.12
C LEU A 139 -7.03 17.70 -10.43
N TYR A 140 -7.07 17.20 -9.19
CA TYR A 140 -8.34 17.03 -8.46
C TYR A 140 -9.04 18.35 -8.18
N LYS A 141 -8.33 19.42 -7.85
CA LYS A 141 -8.91 20.76 -7.68
C LYS A 141 -9.50 21.33 -8.98
N SER A 142 -8.93 20.98 -10.14
CA SER A 142 -9.52 21.36 -11.44
C SER A 142 -10.74 20.49 -11.79
N TYR A 143 -10.78 19.22 -11.39
CA TYR A 143 -11.92 18.31 -11.62
C TYR A 143 -13.18 18.69 -10.83
N LEU A 144 -13.04 19.31 -9.67
CA LEU A 144 -14.19 19.79 -8.89
C LEU A 144 -14.90 20.99 -9.57
N ASN A 145 -14.21 21.68 -10.49
CA ASN A 145 -14.72 22.89 -11.15
C ASN A 145 -15.02 22.70 -12.65
N GLU A 146 -14.62 21.58 -13.26
CA GLU A 146 -14.80 21.33 -14.69
C GLU A 146 -15.35 19.91 -14.90
N LYS A 147 -16.17 19.73 -15.95
CA LYS A 147 -16.61 18.39 -16.37
C LYS A 147 -15.38 17.53 -16.66
N PRO A 148 -15.30 16.29 -16.09
CA PRO A 148 -14.14 15.46 -16.26
C PRO A 148 -13.88 15.20 -17.77
N GLN A 149 -12.78 15.71 -18.28
CA GLN A 149 -12.31 15.34 -19.60
C GLN A 149 -11.82 13.88 -19.54
N PRO A 150 -12.09 13.05 -20.55
CA PRO A 150 -11.55 11.71 -20.59
C PRO A 150 -10.01 11.80 -20.57
N LEU A 151 -9.39 11.14 -19.58
CA LEU A 151 -7.94 11.07 -19.47
C LEU A 151 -7.38 10.43 -20.75
N GLU A 152 -6.56 11.15 -21.50
CA GLU A 152 -5.86 10.58 -22.62
C GLU A 152 -4.94 9.46 -22.15
N ILE A 153 -5.21 8.25 -22.59
CA ILE A 153 -4.34 7.09 -22.35
C ILE A 153 -3.23 7.14 -23.40
N ILE A 154 -2.05 7.58 -23.01
CA ILE A 154 -0.87 7.61 -23.90
C ILE A 154 -0.19 6.24 -23.84
N ASN A 155 -0.08 5.55 -24.97
CA ASN A 155 0.53 4.21 -25.07
C ASN A 155 -0.06 3.17 -24.11
N GLY A 156 -1.35 3.26 -23.78
CA GLY A 156 -2.01 2.33 -22.87
C GLY A 156 -1.71 2.57 -21.39
N VAL A 157 -1.00 3.66 -21.04
CA VAL A 157 -0.66 4.03 -19.66
C VAL A 157 -1.47 5.25 -19.27
N PRO A 158 -2.19 5.21 -18.13
CA PRO A 158 -2.85 6.37 -17.60
C PRO A 158 -1.85 7.46 -17.18
N PRO A 159 -2.11 8.75 -17.42
CA PRO A 159 -1.17 9.84 -17.17
C PRO A 159 -0.81 10.04 -15.68
N HIS A 160 -1.54 9.43 -14.78
CA HIS A 160 -1.26 9.45 -13.34
C HIS A 160 -0.31 8.34 -12.88
N LEU A 161 0.17 7.48 -13.79
CA LEU A 161 1.18 6.47 -13.50
C LEU A 161 2.51 6.85 -14.16
N ASN A 162 3.59 6.76 -13.41
CA ASN A 162 4.94 6.86 -13.91
C ASN A 162 5.55 5.46 -13.95
N LEU A 163 5.82 4.97 -15.16
CA LEU A 163 6.42 3.66 -15.42
C LEU A 163 7.91 3.76 -15.79
N ASP A 164 8.55 4.91 -15.59
CA ASP A 164 10.00 5.07 -15.72
C ASP A 164 10.75 4.07 -14.81
N PRO A 165 12.02 3.79 -15.11
CA PRO A 165 12.83 2.90 -14.29
C PRO A 165 12.76 3.25 -12.81
N PHE A 166 12.64 2.23 -11.98
CA PHE A 166 12.57 2.34 -10.54
C PHE A 166 13.97 2.56 -9.94
N ASP A 167 14.10 3.59 -9.11
CA ASP A 167 15.32 3.88 -8.34
C ASP A 167 15.21 3.21 -6.96
N LEU A 168 15.83 2.04 -6.84
CA LEU A 168 15.80 1.20 -5.64
C LEU A 168 16.46 1.88 -4.45
N ASP A 169 17.64 2.45 -4.64
CA ASP A 169 18.45 3.03 -3.56
C ASP A 169 17.76 4.26 -2.97
N ASN A 170 17.32 5.17 -3.83
CA ASN A 170 16.59 6.37 -3.41
C ASN A 170 15.29 6.01 -2.68
N CYS A 171 14.58 4.97 -3.12
CA CYS A 171 13.36 4.55 -2.44
C CYS A 171 13.64 3.95 -1.06
N ASN A 172 14.69 3.14 -0.92
CA ASN A 172 15.10 2.59 0.38
C ASN A 172 15.61 3.67 1.34
N GLU A 173 16.34 4.67 0.87
CA GLU A 173 16.73 5.84 1.67
C GLU A 173 15.49 6.57 2.18
N LYS A 174 14.53 6.86 1.31
CA LYS A 174 13.28 7.52 1.68
C LYS A 174 12.49 6.73 2.72
N ILE A 175 12.45 5.39 2.64
CA ILE A 175 11.81 4.54 3.65
C ILE A 175 12.49 4.72 5.01
N LYS A 176 13.82 4.68 5.06
CA LYS A 176 14.59 4.86 6.30
C LYS A 176 14.35 6.22 6.95
N GLU A 177 14.16 7.26 6.15
CA GLU A 177 13.95 8.63 6.66
C GLU A 177 12.51 8.92 7.07
N GLU A 178 11.53 8.49 6.27
CA GLU A 178 10.13 8.91 6.43
C GLU A 178 9.30 7.96 7.29
N LEU A 179 9.53 6.66 7.19
CA LEU A 179 8.70 5.67 7.91
C LEU A 179 8.78 5.81 9.43
N PRO A 180 9.95 6.09 10.06
CA PRO A 180 10.01 6.37 11.50
C PRO A 180 9.18 7.59 11.92
N LYS A 181 9.12 8.63 11.08
CA LYS A 181 8.32 9.84 11.34
C LYS A 181 6.83 9.53 11.27
N ILE A 182 6.41 8.74 10.28
CA ILE A 182 5.02 8.31 10.10
C ILE A 182 4.59 7.46 11.29
N ARG A 183 5.37 6.46 11.68
CA ARG A 183 5.12 5.62 12.87
C ARG A 183 4.92 6.49 14.12
N LYS A 184 5.84 7.41 14.38
CA LYS A 184 5.78 8.30 15.54
C LYS A 184 4.52 9.18 15.54
N ALA A 185 4.11 9.67 14.38
CA ALA A 185 2.90 10.48 14.24
C ALA A 185 1.63 9.64 14.48
N SER A 186 1.59 8.40 13.99
CA SER A 186 0.46 7.48 14.21
C SER A 186 0.29 7.11 15.69
N TYR A 187 1.38 6.84 16.40
CA TYR A 187 1.35 6.61 17.85
C TYR A 187 0.83 7.83 18.64
N ALA A 188 1.17 9.06 18.21
CA ALA A 188 0.73 10.28 18.90
C ALA A 188 -0.77 10.60 18.73
N ILE A 189 -1.46 9.97 17.77
CA ILE A 189 -2.90 10.14 17.56
C ILE A 189 -3.70 9.17 18.43
N LEU A 190 -3.09 8.06 18.87
CA LEU A 190 -3.75 7.00 19.64
C LEU A 190 -3.68 7.23 21.18
N PHE A 191 -2.93 8.22 21.64
CA PHE A 191 -2.76 8.62 23.05
C PHE A 191 -2.97 10.13 23.24
#